data_339aa972a1f3a31a4cba5616b1e9a0fe
#
_entry.id   339aa972a1f3a31a4cba5616b1e9a0fe
#
_cell.length_a   1.000
_cell.length_b   1.000
_cell.length_c   1.000
_cell.angle_alpha   90.00
_cell.angle_beta   90.00
_cell.angle_gamma   90.00
#
_symmetry.space_group_name_H-M   'P 1'
#
loop_
_entity.id
_entity.type
_entity.pdbx_description
1 polymer ?
#
loop_
_entity_poly.entity_id
_entity_poly.type
_entity_poly.pdbx_seq_one_letter_code
_entity_poly.pdbx_strand_id
1 'polypeptide(L)'
;MYTHNLDPVIVDFGLIVIRWYSLAYIFGIIIGWWLGKKIINHLSKNNPLRFNIEEFDDLVTYLIIALIIGGRLGYVLFYNFDYYISSPIEIIKIWEGGMSFHGALIGIIIGTYFFSIKRSVSTLLLLDVIACVSPIGIFFGRIANFVNGELVGKVTTISWSVIFPAIDILPRHPSQLYEALLEG
;
A
#
# COMPACT_ATOMS: atom_id res chain seq x y z
N MET A 1 -6.35 -27.72 -10.24
CA MET A 1 -7.11 -26.91 -9.27
C MET A 1 -6.36 -26.97 -7.95
N TYR A 2 -6.08 -25.83 -7.34
CA TYR A 2 -5.36 -25.70 -6.07
C TYR A 2 -6.34 -25.31 -4.96
N THR A 3 -6.19 -25.90 -3.76
CA THR A 3 -6.95 -25.48 -2.57
C THR A 3 -6.03 -24.62 -1.71
N HIS A 4 -6.44 -23.39 -1.45
CA HIS A 4 -5.67 -22.41 -0.67
C HIS A 4 -5.59 -22.86 0.80
N ASN A 5 -4.37 -23.00 1.29
CA ASN A 5 -4.06 -23.44 2.65
C ASN A 5 -2.87 -22.67 3.25
N LEU A 6 -2.57 -21.48 2.70
CA LEU A 6 -1.48 -20.66 3.21
C LEU A 6 -1.88 -20.00 4.52
N ASP A 7 -0.94 -19.95 5.47
CA ASP A 7 -1.13 -19.25 6.74
C ASP A 7 -0.75 -17.77 6.57
N PRO A 8 -1.65 -16.81 6.86
CA PRO A 8 -1.33 -15.39 6.86
C PRO A 8 -0.27 -14.99 7.88
N VAL A 9 -0.09 -15.79 8.93
CA VAL A 9 0.88 -15.56 10.01
C VAL A 9 2.19 -16.27 9.68
N ILE A 10 3.30 -15.52 9.74
CA ILE A 10 4.64 -16.08 9.56
C ILE A 10 5.17 -16.61 10.89
N VAL A 11 5.08 -15.77 11.93
CA VAL A 11 5.53 -16.08 13.29
C VAL A 11 4.64 -15.38 14.29
N ASP A 12 4.23 -16.09 15.30
CA ASP A 12 3.47 -15.58 16.44
C ASP A 12 4.32 -15.69 17.71
N PHE A 13 4.68 -14.54 18.29
CA PHE A 13 5.39 -14.43 19.57
C PHE A 13 4.43 -14.10 20.74
N GLY A 14 3.12 -14.22 20.53
CA GLY A 14 2.09 -13.89 21.50
C GLY A 14 1.76 -12.39 21.55
N LEU A 15 2.72 -11.54 21.91
CA LEU A 15 2.55 -10.08 21.94
C LEU A 15 2.74 -9.42 20.57
N ILE A 16 3.52 -10.04 19.67
CA ILE A 16 3.83 -9.54 18.34
C ILE A 16 3.57 -10.66 17.33
N VAL A 17 2.64 -10.43 16.41
CA VAL A 17 2.33 -11.34 15.32
C VAL A 17 2.87 -10.77 14.01
N ILE A 18 3.84 -11.47 13.40
CA ILE A 18 4.39 -11.09 12.10
C ILE A 18 3.55 -11.75 11.01
N ARG A 19 2.98 -10.92 10.13
CA ARG A 19 2.13 -11.35 9.01
C ARG A 19 2.80 -11.10 7.67
N TRP A 20 2.51 -11.91 6.67
CA TRP A 20 2.96 -11.69 5.29
C TRP A 20 2.60 -10.30 4.77
N TYR A 21 1.45 -9.77 5.19
CA TYR A 21 0.99 -8.44 4.82
C TYR A 21 1.95 -7.34 5.30
N SER A 22 2.45 -7.45 6.52
CA SER A 22 3.42 -6.50 7.08
C SER A 22 4.74 -6.52 6.31
N LEU A 23 5.23 -7.72 5.94
CA LEU A 23 6.44 -7.86 5.11
C LEU A 23 6.24 -7.30 3.71
N ALA A 24 5.07 -7.53 3.09
CA ALA A 24 4.74 -6.99 1.78
C ALA A 24 4.86 -5.46 1.75
N TYR A 25 4.33 -4.76 2.76
CA TYR A 25 4.50 -3.31 2.89
C TYR A 25 5.96 -2.90 3.08
N ILE A 26 6.70 -3.59 3.95
CA ILE A 26 8.11 -3.29 4.20
C ILE A 26 8.92 -3.45 2.91
N PHE A 27 8.76 -4.55 2.17
CA PHE A 27 9.45 -4.77 0.91
C PHE A 27 9.05 -3.76 -0.15
N GLY A 28 7.75 -3.47 -0.28
CA GLY A 28 7.25 -2.45 -1.20
C GLY A 28 7.88 -1.08 -0.94
N ILE A 29 7.93 -0.64 0.32
CA ILE A 29 8.53 0.64 0.70
C ILE A 29 10.05 0.63 0.45
N ILE A 30 10.78 -0.39 0.88
CA ILE A 30 12.25 -0.45 0.73
C ILE A 30 12.65 -0.47 -0.74
N ILE A 31 12.02 -1.30 -1.56
CA ILE A 31 12.34 -1.43 -2.98
C ILE A 31 11.90 -0.17 -3.73
N GLY A 32 10.71 0.36 -3.43
CA GLY A 32 10.23 1.61 -3.99
C GLY A 32 11.13 2.80 -3.65
N TRP A 33 11.56 2.90 -2.42
CA TRP A 33 12.53 3.90 -1.96
C TRP A 33 13.88 3.79 -2.71
N TRP A 34 14.45 2.58 -2.81
CA TRP A 34 15.68 2.33 -3.53
C TRP A 34 15.56 2.67 -5.03
N LEU A 35 14.48 2.28 -5.69
CA LEU A 35 14.22 2.61 -7.07
C LEU A 35 14.01 4.11 -7.26
N GLY A 36 13.24 4.76 -6.40
CA GLY A 36 13.03 6.21 -6.42
C GLY A 36 14.35 6.98 -6.34
N LYS A 37 15.27 6.57 -5.47
CA LYS A 37 16.63 7.14 -5.42
C LYS A 37 17.38 7.00 -6.73
N LYS A 38 17.27 5.84 -7.41
CA LYS A 38 17.89 5.63 -8.72
C LYS A 38 17.29 6.56 -9.79
N ILE A 39 15.97 6.72 -9.80
CA ILE A 39 15.26 7.60 -10.73
C ILE A 39 15.73 9.05 -10.52
N ILE A 40 15.70 9.55 -9.29
CA ILE A 40 16.13 10.91 -8.95
C ILE A 40 17.58 11.14 -9.34
N ASN A 41 18.49 10.21 -9.05
CA ASN A 41 19.90 10.31 -9.41
C ASN A 41 20.11 10.34 -10.94
N HIS A 42 19.32 9.56 -11.68
CA HIS A 42 19.38 9.57 -13.15
C HIS A 42 18.87 10.90 -13.73
N LEU A 43 17.77 11.39 -13.24
CA LEU A 43 17.19 12.68 -13.66
C LEU A 43 18.13 13.85 -13.33
N SER A 44 18.74 13.84 -12.14
CA SER A 44 19.68 14.89 -11.71
C SER A 44 20.97 14.94 -12.53
N LYS A 45 21.43 13.83 -13.10
CA LYS A 45 22.58 13.79 -14.00
C LYS A 45 22.32 14.48 -15.35
N ASN A 46 21.09 14.39 -15.84
CA ASN A 46 20.70 14.91 -17.15
C ASN A 46 20.17 16.35 -17.08
N ASN A 47 19.65 16.75 -15.92
CA ASN A 47 19.19 18.11 -15.62
C ASN A 47 19.48 18.43 -14.16
N PRO A 48 20.08 19.58 -13.81
CA PRO A 48 20.29 19.94 -12.42
C PRO A 48 18.94 20.16 -11.73
N LEU A 49 18.43 19.11 -11.10
CA LEU A 49 17.23 19.20 -10.29
C LEU A 49 17.57 19.96 -9.00
N ARG A 50 16.64 20.83 -8.56
CA ARG A 50 16.68 21.43 -7.21
C ARG A 50 16.30 20.44 -6.11
N PHE A 51 16.42 19.13 -6.36
CA PHE A 51 15.98 18.05 -5.50
C PHE A 51 17.06 16.96 -5.45
N ASN A 52 17.57 16.67 -4.28
CA ASN A 52 18.65 15.72 -4.06
C ASN A 52 18.15 14.41 -3.43
N ILE A 53 19.05 13.44 -3.29
CA ILE A 53 18.74 12.11 -2.76
C ILE A 53 18.33 12.16 -1.28
N GLU A 54 18.90 13.07 -0.49
CA GLU A 54 18.60 13.23 0.94
C GLU A 54 17.18 13.80 1.14
N GLU A 55 16.80 14.76 0.27
CA GLU A 55 15.43 15.29 0.27
C GLU A 55 14.39 14.24 -0.15
N PHE A 56 14.79 13.23 -0.94
CA PHE A 56 13.92 12.10 -1.26
C PHE A 56 13.67 11.22 -0.02
N ASP A 57 14.63 11.05 0.86
CA ASP A 57 14.44 10.34 2.13
C ASP A 57 13.43 11.06 3.03
N ASP A 58 13.52 12.39 3.09
CA ASP A 58 12.52 13.21 3.76
C ASP A 58 11.14 13.06 3.13
N LEU A 59 11.05 13.06 1.79
CA LEU A 59 9.77 12.86 1.08
C LEU A 59 9.14 11.53 1.47
N VAL A 60 9.89 10.42 1.45
CA VAL A 60 9.36 9.10 1.81
C VAL A 60 8.78 9.12 3.23
N THR A 61 9.44 9.77 4.17
CA THR A 61 8.93 9.94 5.54
C THR A 61 7.61 10.71 5.56
N TYR A 62 7.51 11.81 4.82
CA TYR A 62 6.28 12.57 4.67
C TYR A 62 5.15 11.73 4.07
N LEU A 63 5.46 10.91 3.06
CA LEU A 63 4.48 10.06 2.39
C LEU A 63 3.94 8.96 3.32
N ILE A 64 4.78 8.35 4.13
CA ILE A 64 4.35 7.33 5.12
C ILE A 64 3.37 7.96 6.13
N ILE A 65 3.71 9.12 6.67
CA ILE A 65 2.85 9.85 7.62
C ILE A 65 1.54 10.27 6.95
N ALA A 66 1.62 10.83 5.74
CA ALA A 66 0.46 11.29 4.98
C ALA A 66 -0.48 10.14 4.60
N LEU A 67 0.07 8.97 4.24
CA LEU A 67 -0.67 7.74 3.95
C LEU A 67 -1.45 7.27 5.19
N ILE A 68 -0.79 7.21 6.35
CA ILE A 68 -1.42 6.76 7.59
C ILE A 68 -2.53 7.72 8.00
N ILE A 69 -2.25 9.01 8.04
CA ILE A 69 -3.23 10.03 8.42
C ILE A 69 -4.40 10.06 7.43
N GLY A 70 -4.10 10.12 6.14
CA GLY A 70 -5.12 10.16 5.09
C GLY A 70 -5.98 8.90 5.07
N GLY A 71 -5.36 7.72 5.16
CA GLY A 71 -6.06 6.44 5.22
C GLY A 71 -7.00 6.34 6.43
N ARG A 72 -6.54 6.77 7.60
CA ARG A 72 -7.37 6.75 8.81
C ARG A 72 -8.49 7.77 8.75
N LEU A 73 -8.21 9.01 8.40
CA LEU A 73 -9.23 10.06 8.25
C LEU A 73 -10.26 9.70 7.19
N GLY A 74 -9.83 9.15 6.05
CA GLY A 74 -10.74 8.68 5.01
C GLY A 74 -11.64 7.55 5.50
N TYR A 75 -11.13 6.62 6.31
CA TYR A 75 -11.97 5.58 6.92
C TYR A 75 -12.98 6.16 7.91
N VAL A 76 -12.54 7.03 8.80
CA VAL A 76 -13.40 7.71 9.78
C VAL A 76 -14.54 8.45 9.09
N LEU A 77 -14.23 9.24 8.06
CA LEU A 77 -15.20 10.12 7.42
C LEU A 77 -16.21 9.39 6.51
N PHE A 78 -15.77 8.33 5.82
CA PHE A 78 -16.59 7.71 4.78
C PHE A 78 -17.20 6.36 5.17
N TYR A 79 -16.65 5.66 6.19
CA TYR A 79 -17.10 4.30 6.51
C TYR A 79 -17.77 4.17 7.88
N ASN A 80 -17.34 4.96 8.89
CA ASN A 80 -17.84 4.80 10.26
C ASN A 80 -17.99 6.13 11.00
N PHE A 81 -18.50 7.16 10.35
CA PHE A 81 -18.55 8.52 10.85
C PHE A 81 -19.28 8.66 12.20
N ASP A 82 -20.48 8.09 12.33
CA ASP A 82 -21.31 8.17 13.54
C ASP A 82 -20.64 7.52 14.74
N TYR A 83 -19.92 6.41 14.52
CA TYR A 83 -19.17 5.74 15.57
C TYR A 83 -18.04 6.63 16.10
N TYR A 84 -17.25 7.23 15.21
CA TYR A 84 -16.11 8.04 15.61
C TYR A 84 -16.46 9.42 16.16
N ILE A 85 -17.63 9.98 15.83
CA ILE A 85 -18.15 11.16 16.51
C ILE A 85 -18.50 10.81 17.97
N SER A 86 -19.10 9.66 18.20
CA SER A 86 -19.48 9.21 19.55
C SER A 86 -18.27 8.79 20.41
N SER A 87 -17.18 8.40 19.77
CA SER A 87 -15.97 7.89 20.43
C SER A 87 -14.70 8.43 19.77
N PRO A 88 -14.36 9.74 19.88
CA PRO A 88 -13.27 10.36 19.12
C PRO A 88 -11.88 9.78 19.43
N ILE A 89 -11.65 9.24 20.62
CA ILE A 89 -10.38 8.63 21.00
C ILE A 89 -10.04 7.39 20.16
N GLU A 90 -11.07 6.72 19.61
CA GLU A 90 -10.89 5.57 18.73
C GLU A 90 -10.24 5.92 17.38
N ILE A 91 -10.26 7.22 16.99
CA ILE A 91 -9.64 7.69 15.75
C ILE A 91 -8.13 7.40 15.74
N ILE A 92 -7.45 7.53 16.88
CA ILE A 92 -6.00 7.34 16.97
C ILE A 92 -5.57 5.88 17.08
N LYS A 93 -6.49 4.95 17.31
CA LYS A 93 -6.20 3.52 17.43
C LYS A 93 -6.06 2.86 16.06
N ILE A 94 -5.02 3.21 15.32
CA ILE A 94 -4.77 2.67 13.98
C ILE A 94 -4.45 1.17 13.97
N TRP A 95 -4.02 0.60 15.09
CA TRP A 95 -3.72 -0.82 15.26
C TRP A 95 -4.94 -1.72 15.30
N GLU A 96 -6.15 -1.18 15.50
CA GLU A 96 -7.42 -1.91 15.43
C GLU A 96 -7.93 -2.07 13.99
N GLY A 97 -7.19 -1.54 13.00
CA GLY A 97 -7.57 -1.58 11.60
C GLY A 97 -8.41 -0.37 11.18
N GLY A 98 -9.05 -0.48 10.02
CA GLY A 98 -9.86 0.60 9.46
C GLY A 98 -9.04 1.67 8.76
N MET A 99 -8.64 1.36 7.51
CA MET A 99 -7.91 2.26 6.62
C MET A 99 -8.64 2.36 5.28
N SER A 100 -8.72 3.57 4.74
CA SER A 100 -9.30 3.85 3.42
C SER A 100 -8.21 4.01 2.37
N PHE A 101 -8.25 3.21 1.31
CA PHE A 101 -7.34 3.36 0.17
C PHE A 101 -7.45 4.76 -0.46
N HIS A 102 -8.66 5.24 -0.73
CA HIS A 102 -8.86 6.56 -1.32
C HIS A 102 -8.38 7.68 -0.38
N GLY A 103 -8.62 7.53 0.93
CA GLY A 103 -8.09 8.45 1.93
C GLY A 103 -6.56 8.49 1.95
N ALA A 104 -5.91 7.33 1.86
CA ALA A 104 -4.46 7.23 1.78
C ALA A 104 -3.91 7.90 0.51
N LEU A 105 -4.54 7.66 -0.65
CA LEU A 105 -4.16 8.28 -1.92
C LEU A 105 -4.28 9.80 -1.88
N ILE A 106 -5.38 10.34 -1.36
CA ILE A 106 -5.57 11.77 -1.16
C ILE A 106 -4.51 12.32 -0.20
N GLY A 107 -4.23 11.60 0.89
CA GLY A 107 -3.18 11.96 1.85
C GLY A 107 -1.80 12.07 1.18
N ILE A 108 -1.42 11.10 0.35
CA ILE A 108 -0.16 11.12 -0.43
C ILE A 108 -0.10 12.36 -1.33
N ILE A 109 -1.17 12.66 -2.07
CA ILE A 109 -1.21 13.83 -2.98
C ILE A 109 -1.03 15.13 -2.18
N ILE A 110 -1.78 15.29 -1.09
CA ILE A 110 -1.70 16.47 -0.21
C ILE A 110 -0.31 16.56 0.44
N GLY A 111 0.22 15.47 0.97
CA GLY A 111 1.56 15.42 1.57
C GLY A 111 2.65 15.79 0.58
N THR A 112 2.58 15.27 -0.65
CA THR A 112 3.50 15.64 -1.75
C THR A 112 3.40 17.11 -2.08
N TYR A 113 2.20 17.68 -2.15
CA TYR A 113 1.99 19.09 -2.42
C TYR A 113 2.62 19.98 -1.35
N PHE A 114 2.38 19.71 -0.06
CA PHE A 114 3.00 20.49 1.02
C PHE A 114 4.52 20.34 1.05
N PHE A 115 5.03 19.13 0.81
CA PHE A 115 6.46 18.91 0.71
C PHE A 115 7.07 19.71 -0.46
N SER A 116 6.43 19.71 -1.62
CA SER A 116 6.88 20.42 -2.82
C SER A 116 7.01 21.93 -2.60
N ILE A 117 6.04 22.55 -1.92
CA ILE A 117 6.09 23.97 -1.57
C ILE A 117 7.26 24.24 -0.60
N LYS A 118 7.40 23.42 0.44
CA LYS A 118 8.44 23.59 1.46
C LYS A 118 9.85 23.49 0.87
N ARG A 119 10.06 22.65 -0.13
CA ARG A 119 11.35 22.40 -0.77
C ARG A 119 11.55 23.13 -2.10
N SER A 120 10.54 23.89 -2.55
CA SER A 120 10.54 24.58 -3.87
C SER A 120 10.83 23.64 -5.05
N VAL A 121 10.25 22.44 -5.01
CA VAL A 121 10.35 21.39 -6.04
C VAL A 121 9.02 21.28 -6.77
N SER A 122 9.03 20.83 -8.03
CA SER A 122 7.78 20.59 -8.77
C SER A 122 6.97 19.44 -8.16
N THR A 123 5.71 19.70 -7.80
CA THR A 123 4.77 18.69 -7.30
C THR A 123 4.59 17.57 -8.33
N LEU A 124 4.45 17.91 -9.62
CA LEU A 124 4.26 16.93 -10.70
C LEU A 124 5.47 16.00 -10.83
N LEU A 125 6.69 16.54 -10.74
CA LEU A 125 7.89 15.71 -10.76
C LEU A 125 7.89 14.67 -9.62
N LEU A 126 7.52 15.09 -8.41
CA LEU A 126 7.46 14.18 -7.27
C LEU A 126 6.37 13.13 -7.45
N LEU A 127 5.19 13.52 -7.95
CA LEU A 127 4.09 12.59 -8.24
C LEU A 127 4.47 11.60 -9.35
N ASP A 128 5.21 12.02 -10.37
CA ASP A 128 5.71 11.13 -11.43
C ASP A 128 6.66 10.08 -10.86
N VAL A 129 7.58 10.47 -9.98
CA VAL A 129 8.48 9.52 -9.31
C VAL A 129 7.69 8.55 -8.42
N ILE A 130 6.72 9.05 -7.65
CA ILE A 130 5.84 8.22 -6.82
C ILE A 130 5.05 7.23 -7.70
N ALA A 131 4.49 7.69 -8.82
CA ALA A 131 3.76 6.85 -9.76
C ALA A 131 4.64 5.74 -10.35
N CYS A 132 5.90 6.03 -10.66
CA CYS A 132 6.85 5.03 -11.17
C CYS A 132 7.20 3.94 -10.15
N VAL A 133 7.16 4.23 -8.84
CA VAL A 133 7.51 3.24 -7.81
C VAL A 133 6.30 2.56 -7.18
N SER A 134 5.10 3.12 -7.31
CA SER A 134 3.85 2.59 -6.73
C SER A 134 3.52 1.16 -7.17
N PRO A 135 3.74 0.74 -8.43
CA PRO A 135 3.48 -0.63 -8.87
C PRO A 135 4.16 -1.68 -8.00
N ILE A 136 5.38 -1.41 -7.50
CA ILE A 136 6.09 -2.32 -6.61
C ILE A 136 5.29 -2.60 -5.34
N GLY A 137 4.71 -1.55 -4.74
CA GLY A 137 3.87 -1.68 -3.55
C GLY A 137 2.59 -2.45 -3.84
N ILE A 138 1.97 -2.20 -5.01
CA ILE A 138 0.77 -2.90 -5.45
C ILE A 138 1.09 -4.38 -5.64
N PHE A 139 2.17 -4.73 -6.34
CA PHE A 139 2.60 -6.11 -6.55
C PHE A 139 2.68 -6.88 -5.22
N PHE A 140 3.46 -6.39 -4.27
CA PHE A 140 3.60 -7.08 -2.99
C PHE A 140 2.30 -7.12 -2.19
N GLY A 141 1.50 -6.06 -2.23
CA GLY A 141 0.19 -6.00 -1.59
C GLY A 141 -0.77 -7.06 -2.15
N ARG A 142 -0.81 -7.25 -3.48
CA ARG A 142 -1.65 -8.26 -4.13
C ARG A 142 -1.17 -9.70 -3.83
N ILE A 143 0.14 -9.91 -3.76
CA ILE A 143 0.68 -11.20 -3.29
C ILE A 143 0.25 -11.47 -1.84
N ALA A 144 0.30 -10.47 -0.98
CA ALA A 144 -0.17 -10.62 0.41
C ALA A 144 -1.68 -10.90 0.50
N ASN A 145 -2.51 -10.25 -0.34
CA ASN A 145 -3.94 -10.56 -0.43
C ASN A 145 -4.17 -12.03 -0.84
N PHE A 146 -3.36 -12.56 -1.78
CA PHE A 146 -3.44 -13.97 -2.14
C PHE A 146 -3.08 -14.86 -0.94
N VAL A 147 -2.00 -14.59 -0.23
CA VAL A 147 -1.60 -15.36 0.95
C VAL A 147 -2.67 -15.31 2.05
N ASN A 148 -3.32 -14.16 2.25
CA ASN A 148 -4.41 -14.00 3.21
C ASN A 148 -5.73 -14.65 2.74
N GLY A 149 -5.85 -15.05 1.47
CA GLY A 149 -7.09 -15.60 0.92
C GLY A 149 -8.24 -14.60 0.83
N GLU A 150 -7.93 -13.33 0.62
CA GLU A 150 -8.90 -12.23 0.53
C GLU A 150 -8.95 -11.60 -0.88
N LEU A 151 -9.98 -10.79 -1.17
CA LEU A 151 -10.20 -10.14 -2.47
C LEU A 151 -10.19 -11.12 -3.64
N VAL A 152 -10.80 -12.28 -3.47
CA VAL A 152 -10.85 -13.34 -4.46
C VAL A 152 -11.71 -12.99 -5.67
N GLY A 153 -11.37 -13.58 -6.81
CA GLY A 153 -12.10 -13.35 -8.05
C GLY A 153 -13.44 -14.10 -8.15
N LYS A 154 -14.09 -13.95 -9.29
CA LYS A 154 -15.36 -14.60 -9.61
C LYS A 154 -15.20 -16.11 -9.69
N VAL A 155 -16.29 -16.85 -9.50
CA VAL A 155 -16.37 -18.29 -9.71
C VAL A 155 -16.02 -18.61 -11.17
N THR A 156 -15.24 -19.70 -11.38
CA THR A 156 -14.76 -20.10 -12.69
C THR A 156 -14.51 -21.60 -12.78
N THR A 157 -14.41 -22.11 -13.99
CA THR A 157 -14.11 -23.53 -14.30
C THR A 157 -12.73 -23.73 -14.93
N ILE A 158 -11.87 -22.71 -14.95
CA ILE A 158 -10.54 -22.80 -15.56
C ILE A 158 -9.63 -23.76 -14.78
N SER A 159 -8.62 -24.32 -15.45
CA SER A 159 -7.74 -25.36 -14.88
C SER A 159 -6.86 -24.87 -13.73
N TRP A 160 -6.52 -23.56 -13.70
CA TRP A 160 -5.72 -22.92 -12.64
C TRP A 160 -6.56 -22.17 -11.61
N SER A 161 -7.85 -22.50 -11.51
CA SER A 161 -8.71 -21.97 -10.46
C SER A 161 -8.25 -22.39 -9.06
N VAL A 162 -8.57 -21.56 -8.08
CA VAL A 162 -8.23 -21.75 -6.68
C VAL A 162 -9.51 -21.80 -5.84
N ILE A 163 -9.60 -22.77 -4.95
CA ILE A 163 -10.62 -22.81 -3.91
C ILE A 163 -10.07 -22.09 -2.68
N PHE A 164 -10.84 -21.14 -2.14
CA PHE A 164 -10.51 -20.42 -0.91
C PHE A 164 -11.46 -20.86 0.20
N PRO A 165 -11.11 -21.87 1.02
CA PRO A 165 -12.03 -22.48 1.99
C PRO A 165 -12.56 -21.50 3.05
N ALA A 166 -11.83 -20.42 3.32
CA ALA A 166 -12.27 -19.36 4.22
C ALA A 166 -13.46 -18.54 3.68
N ILE A 167 -13.74 -18.63 2.37
CA ILE A 167 -14.83 -17.90 1.69
C ILE A 167 -15.93 -18.87 1.30
N ASP A 168 -15.60 -19.88 0.48
CA ASP A 168 -16.52 -20.94 0.06
C ASP A 168 -15.76 -22.14 -0.57
N ILE A 169 -16.51 -23.15 -1.03
CA ILE A 169 -15.95 -24.33 -1.67
C ILE A 169 -15.89 -24.24 -3.20
N LEU A 170 -16.22 -23.09 -3.77
CA LEU A 170 -16.29 -22.89 -5.22
C LEU A 170 -14.92 -22.53 -5.79
N PRO A 171 -14.56 -23.03 -6.99
CA PRO A 171 -13.35 -22.64 -7.67
C PRO A 171 -13.46 -21.20 -8.19
N ARG A 172 -12.45 -20.37 -7.91
CA ARG A 172 -12.43 -18.95 -8.23
C ARG A 172 -11.16 -18.56 -8.97
N HIS A 173 -11.25 -17.46 -9.73
CA HIS A 173 -10.06 -16.83 -10.29
C HIS A 173 -9.16 -16.32 -9.17
N PRO A 174 -7.84 -16.61 -9.19
CA PRO A 174 -6.87 -15.95 -8.31
C PRO A 174 -6.60 -14.53 -8.81
N SER A 175 -7.61 -13.64 -8.70
CA SER A 175 -7.56 -12.28 -9.23
C SER A 175 -6.40 -11.47 -8.64
N GLN A 176 -6.02 -11.75 -7.39
CA GLN A 176 -4.89 -11.11 -6.73
C GLN A 176 -3.58 -11.32 -7.51
N LEU A 177 -3.35 -12.54 -8.05
CA LEU A 177 -2.15 -12.84 -8.85
C LEU A 177 -2.19 -12.13 -10.22
N TYR A 178 -3.39 -12.02 -10.82
CA TYR A 178 -3.54 -11.27 -12.07
C TYR A 178 -3.26 -9.78 -11.85
N GLU A 179 -3.82 -9.22 -10.81
CA GLU A 179 -3.63 -7.82 -10.42
C GLU A 179 -2.17 -7.54 -10.05
N ALA A 180 -1.49 -8.46 -9.32
CA ALA A 180 -0.07 -8.35 -9.06
C ALA A 180 0.77 -8.24 -10.34
N LEU A 181 0.46 -9.01 -11.37
CA LEU A 181 1.23 -9.03 -12.62
C LEU A 181 0.87 -7.89 -13.60
N LEU A 182 -0.35 -7.35 -13.52
CA LEU A 182 -0.86 -6.37 -14.47
C LEU A 182 -0.82 -4.93 -13.94
N GLU A 183 -0.87 -4.75 -12.63
CA GLU A 183 -0.92 -3.45 -11.95
C GLU A 183 0.35 -3.16 -11.14
N GLY A 184 1.10 -4.23 -10.79
CA GLY A 184 2.30 -4.21 -9.95
C GLY A 184 3.63 -4.16 -10.69
#